data_42dc729733e007edccc500ac383d7ea0
#
_entry.id   42dc729733e007edccc500ac383d7ea0
#
_cell.length_a   1.000
_cell.length_b   1.000
_cell.length_c   1.000
_cell.angle_alpha   90.00
_cell.angle_beta   90.00
_cell.angle_gamma   90.00
#
_symmetry.space_group_name_H-M   'P 1'
#
loop_
_entity.id
_entity.type
_entity.pdbx_description
1 polymer ?
#
loop_
_entity_poly.entity_id
_entity_poly.type
_entity_poly.pdbx_seq_one_letter_code
_entity_poly.pdbx_strand_id
1 'polypeptide(L)'
;MSRRLDRCCVLAAMLLAGLACLLDAQVCQGQQTSNLARGKWLSDRGPADPRPFDNTVLGSGLLNGDYFDWKNRQWIEHGVSIGGYVSANVQWGSEGGPTHGISETLLLFAWEPVRKSKSAGRLVAGFAYDATFGRPTTREFANTQRLVETPNDLDTSPDLTFATLGLFHWEQEWWTGPDRGWGLRAGQLYAPSYFGPARYLDDDRRFFMARPLAAAAGAQWVGYNDIGLGVNGMAWKAPLYVSLAVMDGKASRRFLDFASLLDARLLYLGEIGFEHDEGGPNEAAVRVTISYLDVEASENSVFGSGQSLMISGDKRFNGAWALAGRWSRSFDRLSADYRELFSLGVLWLEPVRRSEDLAGFGLFSGAPSDADLGWESGFEVFYRLQLTNAVSILPDLQYWRREDPDGTRTRSWVWGIRSEFEF
;
A
#
# COMPACT_ATOMS: atom_id res chain seq x y z
N MET A 1 17.33 8.90 29.62
CA MET A 1 16.12 8.32 30.26
C MET A 1 14.81 8.67 29.55
N SER A 2 14.68 9.83 28.89
CA SER A 2 13.47 10.24 28.15
C SER A 2 13.13 9.35 26.94
N ARG A 3 14.13 8.87 26.19
CA ARG A 3 13.94 8.06 24.97
C ARG A 3 13.26 6.69 25.15
N ARG A 4 13.24 6.13 26.37
CA ARG A 4 12.54 4.86 26.68
C ARG A 4 11.04 5.06 26.95
N LEU A 5 10.67 6.23 27.48
CA LEU A 5 9.26 6.53 27.76
C LEU A 5 8.45 6.73 26.47
N ASP A 6 9.03 7.37 25.46
CA ASP A 6 8.33 7.61 24.18
C ASP A 6 8.01 6.29 23.44
N ARG A 7 8.91 5.30 23.52
CA ARG A 7 8.69 3.97 22.91
C ARG A 7 7.56 3.18 23.59
N CYS A 8 7.49 3.22 24.90
CA CYS A 8 6.43 2.53 25.65
C CYS A 8 5.06 3.14 25.40
N CYS A 9 4.97 4.46 25.23
CA CYS A 9 3.71 5.15 24.97
C CYS A 9 3.13 4.82 23.58
N VAL A 10 3.96 4.73 22.54
CA VAL A 10 3.52 4.38 21.19
C VAL A 10 3.11 2.91 21.11
N LEU A 11 3.89 2.01 21.68
CA LEU A 11 3.54 0.59 21.76
C LEU A 11 2.25 0.36 22.56
N ALA A 12 2.08 1.08 23.69
CA ALA A 12 0.86 1.04 24.49
C ALA A 12 -0.34 1.60 23.74
N ALA A 13 -0.17 2.67 22.95
CA ALA A 13 -1.25 3.23 22.13
C ALA A 13 -1.68 2.27 21.00
N MET A 14 -0.74 1.58 20.35
CA MET A 14 -1.04 0.57 19.32
C MET A 14 -1.67 -0.68 19.91
N LEU A 15 -1.19 -1.15 21.08
CA LEU A 15 -1.80 -2.26 21.81
C LEU A 15 -3.19 -1.91 22.32
N LEU A 16 -3.41 -0.69 22.79
CA LEU A 16 -4.73 -0.20 23.22
C LEU A 16 -5.69 -0.05 22.03
N ALA A 17 -5.23 0.42 20.89
CA ALA A 17 -6.03 0.46 19.65
C ALA A 17 -6.39 -0.95 19.18
N GLY A 18 -5.44 -1.89 19.20
CA GLY A 18 -5.69 -3.31 18.91
C GLY A 18 -6.64 -3.98 19.90
N LEU A 19 -6.50 -3.71 21.20
CA LEU A 19 -7.41 -4.22 22.24
C LEU A 19 -8.82 -3.61 22.13
N ALA A 20 -8.93 -2.32 21.81
CA ALA A 20 -10.22 -1.67 21.59
C ALA A 20 -10.95 -2.27 20.40
N CYS A 21 -10.22 -2.62 19.31
CA CYS A 21 -10.78 -3.35 18.17
C CYS A 21 -11.29 -4.75 18.56
N LEU A 22 -10.59 -5.45 19.47
CA LEU A 22 -10.98 -6.79 19.93
C LEU A 22 -12.19 -6.76 20.88
N LEU A 23 -12.33 -5.73 21.70
CA LEU A 23 -13.42 -5.61 22.69
C LEU A 23 -14.76 -5.22 22.03
N ASP A 24 -14.75 -4.43 20.95
CA ASP A 24 -15.98 -4.10 20.20
C ASP A 24 -16.50 -5.27 19.33
N ALA A 25 -15.66 -6.25 19.01
CA ALA A 25 -16.03 -7.39 18.18
C ALA A 25 -17.08 -8.35 18.81
N GLN A 26 -17.37 -8.22 20.11
CA GLN A 26 -18.36 -9.08 20.79
C GLN A 26 -19.82 -8.63 20.62
N VAL A 27 -20.09 -7.48 20.03
CA VAL A 27 -21.46 -6.89 20.06
C VAL A 27 -22.26 -7.04 18.76
N CYS A 28 -21.63 -7.40 17.64
CA CYS A 28 -22.34 -7.51 16.35
C CYS A 28 -22.30 -8.91 15.76
N GLN A 29 -23.11 -9.82 16.28
CA GLN A 29 -23.51 -11.06 15.57
C GLN A 29 -24.73 -10.76 14.68
N GLY A 30 -24.50 -10.29 13.46
CA GLY A 30 -25.58 -10.07 12.51
C GLY A 30 -25.06 -9.97 11.07
N GLN A 31 -25.24 -11.09 10.34
CA GLN A 31 -25.28 -11.17 8.89
C GLN A 31 -24.32 -10.27 8.09
N GLN A 32 -23.13 -10.79 7.80
CA GLN A 32 -22.44 -10.41 6.58
C GLN A 32 -21.67 -11.61 6.03
N THR A 33 -22.03 -12.02 4.83
CA THR A 33 -21.25 -12.97 4.03
C THR A 33 -19.90 -12.32 3.75
N SER A 34 -18.86 -12.84 4.36
CA SER A 34 -17.50 -12.28 4.28
C SER A 34 -17.01 -12.22 2.85
N ASN A 35 -16.72 -11.02 2.39
CA ASN A 35 -15.91 -10.77 1.21
C ASN A 35 -14.40 -10.86 1.52
N LEU A 36 -14.02 -11.52 2.61
CA LEU A 36 -12.62 -11.61 3.09
C LEU A 36 -11.61 -12.03 2.01
N ALA A 37 -12.04 -12.91 1.11
CA ALA A 37 -11.19 -13.29 -0.01
C ALA A 37 -11.24 -12.29 -1.17
N ARG A 38 -12.34 -11.60 -1.35
CA ARG A 38 -12.51 -10.62 -2.42
C ARG A 38 -11.82 -9.30 -2.09
N GLY A 39 -11.71 -8.94 -0.81
CA GLY A 39 -11.19 -7.67 -0.36
C GLY A 39 -9.68 -7.52 -0.42
N LYS A 40 -8.92 -8.58 -0.52
CA LYS A 40 -7.45 -8.54 -0.60
C LYS A 40 -6.88 -8.63 -2.01
N TRP A 41 -7.74 -8.68 -2.99
CA TRP A 41 -7.32 -8.78 -4.38
C TRP A 41 -7.42 -7.39 -5.01
N LEU A 42 -6.64 -7.11 -6.03
CA LEU A 42 -6.77 -5.90 -6.88
C LEU A 42 -8.20 -5.67 -7.37
N SER A 43 -9.01 -6.68 -7.29
CA SER A 43 -10.44 -6.66 -7.44
C SER A 43 -11.20 -6.14 -6.22
N ASP A 44 -10.56 -5.52 -5.23
CA ASP A 44 -11.27 -4.73 -4.22
C ASP A 44 -12.10 -3.61 -4.83
N ARG A 45 -11.67 -3.16 -5.96
CA ARG A 45 -12.51 -2.49 -6.92
C ARG A 45 -13.14 -3.54 -7.81
N GLY A 46 -13.90 -4.45 -7.19
CA GLY A 46 -14.68 -5.41 -7.93
C GLY A 46 -15.50 -4.71 -9.00
N PRO A 47 -16.15 -5.49 -9.86
CA PRO A 47 -16.84 -5.00 -11.05
C PRO A 47 -17.91 -3.96 -10.78
N ALA A 48 -18.34 -3.84 -9.54
CA ALA A 48 -19.24 -2.81 -9.06
C ALA A 48 -18.45 -1.63 -8.49
N ASP A 49 -17.73 -0.92 -9.34
CA ASP A 49 -17.37 0.45 -9.02
C ASP A 49 -18.68 1.25 -8.91
N PRO A 50 -19.05 1.75 -7.71
CA PRO A 50 -20.37 2.37 -7.48
C PRO A 50 -20.53 3.74 -8.15
N ARG A 51 -19.61 4.11 -9.05
CA ARG A 51 -19.74 5.36 -9.81
C ARG A 51 -21.00 5.35 -10.70
N PRO A 52 -21.63 6.49 -10.94
CA PRO A 52 -21.13 7.85 -10.72
C PRO A 52 -21.21 8.29 -9.27
N PHE A 53 -20.23 9.12 -8.86
CA PHE A 53 -20.26 9.78 -7.56
C PHE A 53 -21.29 10.92 -7.57
N ASP A 54 -22.02 11.02 -6.49
CA ASP A 54 -22.87 12.18 -6.23
C ASP A 54 -22.05 13.36 -5.69
N ASN A 55 -22.44 14.57 -6.03
CA ASN A 55 -21.86 15.80 -5.46
C ASN A 55 -20.38 16.06 -5.74
N THR A 56 -19.84 15.63 -6.86
CA THR A 56 -18.50 16.06 -7.31
C THR A 56 -18.50 17.54 -7.73
N VAL A 57 -17.31 18.19 -7.71
CA VAL A 57 -17.20 19.65 -7.96
C VAL A 57 -17.66 20.05 -9.36
N LEU A 58 -17.31 19.26 -10.37
CA LEU A 58 -17.55 19.53 -11.80
C LEU A 58 -18.58 18.58 -12.43
N GLY A 59 -19.30 17.80 -11.63
CA GLY A 59 -20.25 16.80 -12.12
C GLY A 59 -19.56 15.53 -12.62
N SER A 60 -20.25 14.70 -13.42
CA SER A 60 -19.76 13.40 -13.86
C SER A 60 -18.49 13.44 -14.73
N GLY A 61 -18.24 14.53 -15.41
CA GLY A 61 -17.06 14.67 -16.27
C GLY A 61 -17.09 13.77 -17.51
N LEU A 62 -15.92 13.30 -17.94
CA LEU A 62 -15.75 12.48 -19.14
C LEU A 62 -16.30 11.05 -19.01
N LEU A 63 -16.25 10.48 -17.79
CA LEU A 63 -16.75 9.14 -17.51
C LEU A 63 -18.12 9.25 -16.85
N ASN A 64 -19.16 9.05 -17.61
CA ASN A 64 -20.55 9.10 -17.19
C ASN A 64 -21.08 7.72 -16.76
N GLY A 65 -22.35 7.66 -16.37
CA GLY A 65 -23.01 6.43 -15.96
C GLY A 65 -22.96 5.32 -17.04
N ASP A 66 -23.09 5.68 -18.32
CA ASP A 66 -23.08 4.70 -19.43
C ASP A 66 -21.75 3.93 -19.52
N TYR A 67 -20.63 4.60 -19.22
CA TYR A 67 -19.32 3.97 -19.17
C TYR A 67 -19.23 2.94 -18.03
N PHE A 68 -19.67 3.30 -16.84
CA PHE A 68 -19.64 2.38 -15.70
C PHE A 68 -20.65 1.23 -15.84
N ASP A 69 -21.81 1.50 -16.43
CA ASP A 69 -22.79 0.46 -16.78
C ASP A 69 -22.23 -0.51 -17.82
N TRP A 70 -21.46 -0.02 -18.80
CA TRP A 70 -20.74 -0.87 -19.74
C TRP A 70 -19.71 -1.75 -19.03
N LYS A 71 -18.86 -1.19 -18.16
CA LYS A 71 -17.89 -1.96 -17.37
C LYS A 71 -18.57 -3.06 -16.56
N ASN A 72 -19.64 -2.71 -15.85
CA ASN A 72 -20.40 -3.65 -15.03
C ASN A 72 -21.00 -4.78 -15.88
N ARG A 73 -21.53 -4.48 -17.06
CA ARG A 73 -22.02 -5.51 -18.00
C ARG A 73 -20.89 -6.45 -18.45
N GLN A 74 -19.72 -5.94 -18.82
CA GLN A 74 -18.58 -6.78 -19.21
C GLN A 74 -18.21 -7.76 -18.10
N TRP A 75 -18.21 -7.30 -16.87
CA TRP A 75 -17.95 -8.18 -15.74
C TRP A 75 -19.07 -9.22 -15.51
N ILE A 76 -20.31 -8.78 -15.47
CA ILE A 76 -21.46 -9.69 -15.20
C ILE A 76 -21.57 -10.76 -16.28
N GLU A 77 -21.50 -10.37 -17.54
CA GLU A 77 -21.75 -11.26 -18.67
C GLU A 77 -20.51 -12.08 -19.06
N HIS A 78 -19.34 -11.49 -19.05
CA HIS A 78 -18.12 -12.08 -19.61
C HIS A 78 -17.02 -12.36 -18.59
N GLY A 79 -17.13 -11.86 -17.36
CA GLY A 79 -16.10 -11.97 -16.34
C GLY A 79 -14.86 -11.13 -16.62
N VAL A 80 -14.99 -10.09 -17.43
CA VAL A 80 -13.89 -9.22 -17.82
C VAL A 80 -14.00 -7.89 -17.08
N SER A 81 -12.93 -7.50 -16.40
CA SER A 81 -12.75 -6.18 -15.81
C SER A 81 -11.52 -5.53 -16.40
N ILE A 82 -11.66 -4.26 -16.78
CA ILE A 82 -10.57 -3.40 -17.24
C ILE A 82 -10.67 -2.11 -16.46
N GLY A 83 -9.54 -1.63 -15.95
CA GLY A 83 -9.47 -0.38 -15.24
C GLY A 83 -8.02 0.11 -15.15
N GLY A 84 -7.84 1.22 -14.50
CA GLY A 84 -6.51 1.78 -14.30
C GLY A 84 -6.55 3.23 -13.92
N TYR A 85 -5.38 3.82 -13.85
CA TYR A 85 -5.23 5.23 -13.53
C TYR A 85 -4.00 5.81 -14.21
N VAL A 86 -4.03 7.13 -14.33
CA VAL A 86 -2.85 7.96 -14.62
C VAL A 86 -2.75 8.97 -13.50
N SER A 87 -1.65 8.94 -12.77
CA SER A 87 -1.34 9.89 -11.70
C SER A 87 -0.18 10.77 -12.11
N ALA A 88 -0.22 12.04 -11.74
CA ALA A 88 0.90 12.97 -11.90
C ALA A 88 1.08 13.77 -10.61
N ASN A 89 2.33 13.82 -10.14
CA ASN A 89 2.71 14.50 -8.91
C ASN A 89 3.83 15.50 -9.17
N VAL A 90 3.74 16.68 -8.56
CA VAL A 90 4.79 17.71 -8.58
C VAL A 90 5.08 18.13 -7.16
N GLN A 91 6.34 18.13 -6.76
CA GLN A 91 6.79 18.46 -5.40
C GLN A 91 7.90 19.53 -5.39
N TRP A 92 7.88 20.33 -4.33
CA TRP A 92 8.88 21.36 -3.99
C TRP A 92 9.37 21.17 -2.57
N GLY A 93 10.62 21.53 -2.30
CA GLY A 93 11.21 21.42 -0.97
C GLY A 93 11.86 22.70 -0.49
N SER A 94 11.94 22.89 0.83
CA SER A 94 12.49 24.09 1.48
C SER A 94 14.01 24.20 1.38
N GLU A 95 14.72 23.09 1.19
CA GLU A 95 16.19 23.10 1.03
C GLU A 95 16.64 23.58 -0.36
N GLY A 96 15.68 24.03 -1.18
CA GLY A 96 15.93 24.45 -2.54
C GLY A 96 16.10 23.28 -3.51
N GLY A 97 16.79 23.55 -4.62
CA GLY A 97 16.96 22.56 -5.69
C GLY A 97 15.81 22.58 -6.71
N PRO A 98 15.88 21.69 -7.69
CA PRO A 98 14.87 21.62 -8.74
C PRO A 98 13.55 21.03 -8.21
N THR A 99 12.45 21.46 -8.79
CA THR A 99 11.14 20.84 -8.63
C THR A 99 11.19 19.39 -9.13
N HIS A 100 10.63 18.48 -8.37
CA HIS A 100 10.46 17.08 -8.77
C HIS A 100 9.07 16.88 -9.38
N GLY A 101 9.01 16.13 -10.47
CA GLY A 101 7.76 15.75 -11.10
C GLY A 101 7.80 14.31 -11.57
N ILE A 102 6.72 13.57 -11.30
CA ILE A 102 6.58 12.17 -11.68
C ILE A 102 5.16 11.88 -12.16
N SER A 103 5.03 10.97 -13.12
CA SER A 103 3.76 10.33 -13.46
C SER A 103 3.85 8.83 -13.33
N GLU A 104 2.78 8.25 -12.87
CA GLU A 104 2.55 6.82 -12.84
C GLU A 104 1.29 6.47 -13.64
N THR A 105 1.37 5.41 -14.42
CA THR A 105 0.22 4.84 -15.13
C THR A 105 0.12 3.36 -14.78
N LEU A 106 -1.04 2.93 -14.32
CA LEU A 106 -1.35 1.53 -14.11
C LEU A 106 -2.56 1.13 -14.94
N LEU A 107 -2.41 0.09 -15.76
CA LEU A 107 -3.48 -0.57 -16.49
C LEU A 107 -3.72 -1.94 -15.87
N LEU A 108 -4.94 -2.21 -15.47
CA LEU A 108 -5.36 -3.45 -14.84
C LEU A 108 -6.35 -4.19 -15.71
N PHE A 109 -6.17 -5.49 -15.82
CA PHE A 109 -7.06 -6.41 -16.49
C PHE A 109 -7.32 -7.62 -15.58
N ALA A 110 -8.57 -8.02 -15.49
CA ALA A 110 -8.95 -9.28 -14.86
C ALA A 110 -9.95 -10.04 -15.71
N TRP A 111 -9.77 -11.35 -15.82
CA TRP A 111 -10.69 -12.24 -16.49
C TRP A 111 -11.00 -13.45 -15.61
N GLU A 112 -12.28 -13.64 -15.30
CA GLU A 112 -12.77 -14.70 -14.40
C GLU A 112 -13.56 -15.78 -15.20
N PRO A 113 -12.86 -16.72 -15.86
CA PRO A 113 -13.50 -17.79 -16.62
C PRO A 113 -14.13 -18.87 -15.75
N VAL A 114 -13.74 -18.99 -14.49
CA VAL A 114 -14.29 -19.96 -13.55
C VAL A 114 -15.21 -19.25 -12.57
N ARG A 115 -16.52 -19.43 -12.75
CA ARG A 115 -17.58 -18.84 -11.92
C ARG A 115 -18.53 -19.93 -11.45
N LYS A 116 -18.18 -20.62 -10.37
CA LYS A 116 -19.01 -21.68 -9.78
C LYS A 116 -19.51 -21.23 -8.41
N SER A 117 -20.56 -21.86 -7.91
CA SER A 117 -21.17 -21.53 -6.61
C SER A 117 -20.17 -21.63 -5.42
N LYS A 118 -19.15 -22.46 -5.53
CA LYS A 118 -18.17 -22.71 -4.47
C LYS A 118 -16.72 -22.45 -4.91
N SER A 119 -16.49 -21.86 -6.06
CA SER A 119 -15.15 -21.63 -6.59
C SER A 119 -15.16 -20.53 -7.63
N ALA A 120 -14.16 -19.64 -7.57
CA ALA A 120 -13.87 -18.69 -8.61
C ALA A 120 -12.39 -18.79 -9.01
N GLY A 121 -12.13 -18.62 -10.31
CA GLY A 121 -10.77 -18.61 -10.82
C GLY A 121 -10.61 -17.51 -11.84
N ARG A 122 -9.55 -16.69 -11.69
CA ARG A 122 -9.33 -15.53 -12.55
C ARG A 122 -7.85 -15.36 -12.91
N LEU A 123 -7.64 -14.81 -14.08
CA LEU A 123 -6.35 -14.28 -14.53
C LEU A 123 -6.32 -12.78 -14.23
N VAL A 124 -5.24 -12.32 -13.61
CA VAL A 124 -4.99 -10.90 -13.35
C VAL A 124 -3.74 -10.48 -14.09
N ALA A 125 -3.77 -9.33 -14.75
CA ALA A 125 -2.62 -8.70 -15.38
C ALA A 125 -2.61 -7.20 -15.06
N GLY A 126 -1.43 -6.66 -14.73
CA GLY A 126 -1.24 -5.24 -14.41
C GLY A 126 0.03 -4.73 -15.08
N PHE A 127 -0.10 -3.72 -15.91
CA PHE A 127 1.01 -3.02 -16.56
C PHE A 127 1.20 -1.66 -15.91
N ALA A 128 2.41 -1.40 -15.40
CA ALA A 128 2.81 -0.14 -14.81
C ALA A 128 3.80 0.60 -15.74
N TYR A 129 3.66 1.91 -15.81
CA TYR A 129 4.58 2.80 -16.49
C TYR A 129 4.78 4.06 -15.65
N ASP A 130 6.02 4.30 -15.21
CA ASP A 130 6.41 5.44 -14.41
C ASP A 130 7.40 6.28 -15.18
N ALA A 131 7.27 7.61 -15.09
CA ALA A 131 8.18 8.54 -15.74
C ALA A 131 8.35 9.81 -14.90
N THR A 132 9.60 10.20 -14.67
CA THR A 132 9.91 11.51 -14.08
C THR A 132 9.88 12.61 -15.14
N PHE A 133 9.35 13.77 -14.77
CA PHE A 133 9.36 14.97 -15.62
C PHE A 133 10.67 15.73 -15.39
N GLY A 134 11.59 15.63 -16.33
CA GLY A 134 12.88 16.31 -16.25
C GLY A 134 13.85 15.62 -15.27
N ARG A 135 14.51 16.40 -14.43
CA ARG A 135 15.38 15.97 -13.33
C ARG A 135 15.04 16.81 -12.11
N PRO A 136 15.13 16.28 -10.89
CA PRO A 136 15.77 15.02 -10.45
C PRO A 136 14.82 13.82 -10.46
N THR A 137 15.37 12.61 -10.26
CA THR A 137 14.60 11.44 -9.84
C THR A 137 14.05 11.65 -8.43
N THR A 138 13.07 10.82 -7.99
CA THR A 138 12.50 10.90 -6.64
C THR A 138 13.59 10.78 -5.57
N ARG A 139 14.54 9.87 -5.73
CA ARG A 139 15.66 9.70 -4.80
C ARG A 139 16.63 10.88 -4.80
N GLU A 140 16.95 11.46 -5.96
CA GLU A 140 17.79 12.66 -6.04
C GLU A 140 17.11 13.88 -5.39
N PHE A 141 15.79 13.99 -5.53
CA PHE A 141 15.03 15.03 -4.84
C PHE A 141 15.05 14.82 -3.31
N ALA A 142 14.80 13.59 -2.83
CA ALA A 142 14.90 13.26 -1.41
C ALA A 142 16.30 13.59 -0.85
N ASN A 143 17.36 13.23 -1.55
CA ASN A 143 18.73 13.54 -1.17
C ASN A 143 18.98 15.06 -1.10
N THR A 144 18.44 15.85 -2.05
CA THR A 144 18.52 17.32 -2.02
C THR A 144 17.83 17.87 -0.79
N GLN A 145 16.70 17.30 -0.40
CA GLN A 145 15.98 17.67 0.81
C GLN A 145 16.57 17.03 2.09
N ARG A 146 17.64 16.24 1.97
CA ARG A 146 18.36 15.54 3.07
C ARG A 146 17.47 14.57 3.84
N LEU A 147 16.53 13.91 3.15
CA LEU A 147 15.64 12.91 3.71
C LEU A 147 16.27 11.52 3.65
N VAL A 148 15.91 10.65 4.58
CA VAL A 148 16.26 9.23 4.55
C VAL A 148 15.43 8.52 3.49
N GLU A 149 14.13 8.80 3.49
CA GLU A 149 13.19 8.17 2.58
C GLU A 149 12.56 9.21 1.64
N THR A 150 11.86 8.73 0.63
CA THR A 150 11.27 9.58 -0.40
C THR A 150 9.98 10.25 0.08
N PRO A 151 9.75 11.52 -0.32
CA PRO A 151 8.52 12.23 0.03
C PRO A 151 7.31 11.83 -0.82
N ASN A 152 7.48 10.86 -1.72
CA ASN A 152 6.38 10.19 -2.41
C ASN A 152 6.74 8.72 -2.64
N ASP A 153 5.73 7.87 -2.78
CA ASP A 153 5.87 6.43 -3.02
C ASP A 153 5.58 6.01 -4.47
N LEU A 154 5.26 6.97 -5.35
CA LEU A 154 4.92 6.68 -6.74
C LEU A 154 6.07 6.03 -7.52
N ASP A 155 7.31 6.45 -7.26
CA ASP A 155 8.50 5.87 -7.91
C ASP A 155 9.71 5.91 -6.99
N THR A 156 10.25 4.75 -6.75
CA THR A 156 11.53 4.57 -6.03
C THR A 156 12.65 4.13 -6.94
N SER A 157 12.39 4.00 -8.25
CA SER A 157 13.39 3.61 -9.24
C SER A 157 14.49 4.68 -9.36
N PRO A 158 15.75 4.30 -9.47
CA PRO A 158 16.83 5.21 -9.83
C PRO A 158 16.75 5.69 -11.29
N ASP A 159 15.89 5.08 -12.09
CA ASP A 159 15.72 5.41 -13.50
C ASP A 159 14.67 6.51 -13.69
N LEU A 160 14.85 7.32 -14.74
CA LEU A 160 13.90 8.38 -15.11
C LEU A 160 12.60 7.83 -15.71
N THR A 161 12.60 6.57 -16.11
CA THR A 161 11.45 5.91 -16.73
C THR A 161 11.49 4.43 -16.41
N PHE A 162 10.36 3.91 -16.00
CA PHE A 162 10.18 2.50 -15.68
C PHE A 162 8.91 1.98 -16.36
N ALA A 163 9.00 0.82 -16.97
CA ALA A 163 7.87 0.12 -17.57
C ALA A 163 7.93 -1.37 -17.23
N THR A 164 6.86 -1.92 -16.70
CA THR A 164 6.82 -3.33 -16.32
C THR A 164 5.41 -3.91 -16.43
N LEU A 165 5.34 -5.22 -16.70
CA LEU A 165 4.18 -6.01 -16.37
C LEU A 165 4.29 -6.44 -14.91
N GLY A 166 3.80 -5.58 -14.01
CA GLY A 166 3.97 -5.73 -12.56
C GLY A 166 3.19 -6.92 -11.99
N LEU A 167 2.07 -7.27 -12.62
CA LEU A 167 1.20 -8.35 -12.18
C LEU A 167 0.88 -9.24 -13.36
N PHE A 168 1.06 -10.55 -13.19
CA PHE A 168 0.56 -11.56 -14.13
C PHE A 168 0.43 -12.89 -13.40
N HIS A 169 -0.75 -13.19 -12.88
CA HIS A 169 -0.94 -14.38 -12.09
C HIS A 169 -2.35 -14.95 -12.25
N TRP A 170 -2.46 -16.22 -11.95
CA TRP A 170 -3.73 -16.91 -11.76
C TRP A 170 -4.11 -16.86 -10.29
N GLU A 171 -5.41 -16.60 -10.00
CA GLU A 171 -6.02 -16.70 -8.69
C GLU A 171 -7.10 -17.77 -8.72
N GLN A 172 -7.14 -18.58 -7.68
CA GLN A 172 -8.18 -19.59 -7.51
C GLN A 172 -8.66 -19.57 -6.06
N GLU A 173 -9.97 -19.49 -5.88
CA GLU A 173 -10.63 -19.52 -4.59
C GLU A 173 -11.58 -20.68 -4.50
N TRP A 174 -11.74 -21.24 -3.29
CA TRP A 174 -12.69 -22.29 -2.95
C TRP A 174 -13.37 -21.97 -1.63
N TRP A 175 -14.69 -21.96 -1.61
CA TRP A 175 -15.50 -21.72 -0.42
C TRP A 175 -16.03 -23.04 0.12
N THR A 176 -15.78 -23.31 1.40
CA THR A 176 -16.28 -24.48 2.14
C THR A 176 -17.47 -24.11 3.03
N GLY A 177 -17.78 -22.82 3.13
CA GLY A 177 -18.90 -22.23 3.84
C GLY A 177 -19.04 -20.75 3.49
N PRO A 178 -20.05 -20.03 4.01
CA PRO A 178 -20.27 -18.63 3.74
C PRO A 178 -19.15 -17.73 4.30
N ASP A 179 -18.50 -18.17 5.37
CA ASP A 179 -17.52 -17.46 6.16
C ASP A 179 -16.11 -18.06 6.10
N ARG A 180 -15.91 -19.11 5.27
CA ARG A 180 -14.65 -19.85 5.25
C ARG A 180 -14.31 -20.40 3.88
N GLY A 181 -13.02 -20.45 3.62
CA GLY A 181 -12.48 -20.97 2.39
C GLY A 181 -10.96 -20.96 2.37
N TRP A 182 -10.42 -21.16 1.20
CA TRP A 182 -8.99 -21.04 0.93
C TRP A 182 -8.79 -20.58 -0.50
N GLY A 183 -7.63 -19.99 -0.76
CA GLY A 183 -7.25 -19.48 -2.06
C GLY A 183 -5.79 -19.72 -2.37
N LEU A 184 -5.47 -19.71 -3.64
CA LEU A 184 -4.12 -19.85 -4.18
C LEU A 184 -3.91 -18.80 -5.27
N ARG A 185 -2.75 -18.16 -5.26
CA ARG A 185 -2.23 -17.31 -6.33
C ARG A 185 -0.92 -17.87 -6.82
N ALA A 186 -0.69 -17.83 -8.12
CA ALA A 186 0.57 -18.27 -8.70
C ALA A 186 0.91 -17.45 -9.94
N GLY A 187 2.13 -16.93 -10.01
CA GLY A 187 2.62 -16.09 -11.10
C GLY A 187 3.47 -14.94 -10.61
N GLN A 188 3.48 -13.84 -11.35
CA GLN A 188 4.15 -12.61 -10.97
C GLN A 188 3.26 -11.80 -10.04
N LEU A 189 3.72 -11.62 -8.80
CA LEU A 189 2.97 -11.03 -7.69
C LEU A 189 3.67 -9.75 -7.21
N TYR A 190 2.87 -8.81 -6.70
CA TYR A 190 3.34 -7.63 -5.97
C TYR A 190 3.09 -7.85 -4.48
N ALA A 191 4.16 -8.11 -3.72
CA ALA A 191 4.07 -8.56 -2.33
C ALA A 191 3.28 -7.62 -1.40
N PRO A 192 3.45 -6.28 -1.46
CA PRO A 192 2.73 -5.36 -0.58
C PRO A 192 1.20 -5.39 -0.74
N SER A 193 0.69 -5.79 -1.90
CA SER A 193 -0.76 -5.95 -2.09
C SER A 193 -1.36 -7.11 -1.30
N TYR A 194 -0.54 -8.03 -0.80
CA TYR A 194 -1.02 -9.27 -0.19
C TYR A 194 -0.59 -9.45 1.26
N PHE A 195 0.40 -8.68 1.71
CA PHE A 195 0.97 -8.81 3.04
C PHE A 195 1.12 -7.45 3.70
N GLY A 196 0.61 -7.33 4.93
CA GLY A 196 0.71 -6.16 5.77
C GLY A 196 -0.01 -4.92 5.28
N PRO A 197 -1.05 -5.00 4.44
CA PRO A 197 -1.72 -3.78 3.99
C PRO A 197 -2.29 -3.02 5.19
N ALA A 198 -2.20 -1.70 5.12
CA ALA A 198 -2.92 -0.79 6.00
C ALA A 198 -3.83 0.06 5.12
N ARG A 199 -5.14 -0.24 5.11
CA ARG A 199 -6.12 0.27 4.13
C ARG A 199 -6.10 1.77 3.93
N TYR A 200 -5.80 2.52 5.00
CA TYR A 200 -5.82 3.97 5.01
C TYR A 200 -4.43 4.59 5.03
N LEU A 201 -3.38 3.80 4.73
CA LEU A 201 -2.01 4.26 4.53
C LEU A 201 -1.49 3.88 3.14
N ASP A 202 -1.69 2.63 2.70
CA ASP A 202 -1.00 2.02 1.56
C ASP A 202 -1.59 2.33 0.17
N ASP A 203 -2.35 3.35 0.01
CA ASP A 203 -2.75 3.86 -1.30
C ASP A 203 -2.27 5.30 -1.42
N ASP A 204 -1.03 5.48 -1.86
CA ASP A 204 -0.37 6.76 -2.06
C ASP A 204 -1.07 7.68 -3.05
N ARG A 205 -2.00 7.16 -3.84
CA ARG A 205 -2.85 7.93 -4.76
C ARG A 205 -4.02 8.58 -4.03
N ARG A 206 -4.58 7.89 -3.04
CA ARG A 206 -5.77 8.34 -2.31
C ARG A 206 -5.45 8.97 -0.96
N PHE A 207 -4.36 8.51 -0.32
CA PHE A 207 -4.01 8.86 1.04
C PHE A 207 -2.66 9.59 1.09
N PHE A 208 -1.81 9.19 2.01
CA PHE A 208 -0.50 9.80 2.24
C PHE A 208 0.46 9.52 1.09
N MET A 209 1.31 10.50 0.80
CA MET A 209 2.35 10.38 -0.23
C MET A 209 3.71 10.06 0.34
N ALA A 210 4.04 10.60 1.53
CA ALA A 210 5.31 10.33 2.18
C ALA A 210 5.49 8.82 2.39
N ARG A 211 6.53 8.24 1.80
CA ARG A 211 6.78 6.79 1.82
C ARG A 211 6.78 6.17 3.22
N PRO A 212 7.29 6.82 4.30
CA PRO A 212 7.15 6.29 5.65
C PRO A 212 5.71 6.10 6.12
N LEU A 213 4.74 6.79 5.51
CA LEU A 213 3.30 6.60 5.76
C LEU A 213 2.68 5.64 4.74
N ALA A 214 2.96 5.84 3.46
CA ALA A 214 2.32 5.13 2.35
C ALA A 214 2.84 3.69 2.16
N ALA A 215 4.06 3.38 2.59
CA ALA A 215 4.65 2.07 2.41
C ALA A 215 5.15 1.44 3.72
N ALA A 216 5.38 0.15 3.71
CA ALA A 216 5.99 -0.58 4.82
C ALA A 216 7.53 -0.45 4.81
N ALA A 217 8.05 0.78 4.76
CA ALA A 217 9.47 1.08 4.55
C ALA A 217 10.44 0.55 5.63
N GLY A 218 9.93 0.05 6.75
CA GLY A 218 10.70 -0.66 7.77
C GLY A 218 10.59 -2.19 7.68
N ALA A 219 9.93 -2.73 6.65
CA ALA A 219 9.88 -4.15 6.35
C ALA A 219 10.62 -4.44 5.05
N GLN A 220 11.08 -5.66 4.89
CA GLN A 220 11.74 -6.06 3.65
C GLN A 220 10.79 -6.81 2.74
N TRP A 221 10.77 -6.39 1.49
CA TRP A 221 10.10 -7.03 0.38
C TRP A 221 11.13 -7.53 -0.65
N VAL A 222 10.69 -7.93 -1.82
CA VAL A 222 11.60 -8.32 -2.91
C VAL A 222 12.43 -7.16 -3.43
N GLY A 223 13.63 -7.43 -3.89
CA GLY A 223 14.64 -6.44 -4.19
C GLY A 223 14.41 -5.50 -5.36
N TYR A 224 13.32 -5.63 -6.12
CA TYR A 224 13.01 -4.71 -7.21
C TYR A 224 11.51 -4.42 -7.30
N ASN A 225 11.13 -3.21 -6.89
CA ASN A 225 9.73 -2.74 -6.88
C ASN A 225 8.75 -3.79 -6.32
N ASP A 226 9.19 -4.59 -5.36
CA ASP A 226 8.38 -5.56 -4.61
C ASP A 226 7.63 -6.61 -5.46
N ILE A 227 8.06 -6.78 -6.71
CA ILE A 227 7.47 -7.70 -7.70
C ILE A 227 8.33 -8.94 -7.82
N GLY A 228 7.74 -10.12 -7.75
CA GLY A 228 8.44 -11.39 -7.93
C GLY A 228 7.55 -12.52 -8.38
N LEU A 229 8.16 -13.51 -9.03
CA LEU A 229 7.48 -14.79 -9.29
C LEU A 229 7.27 -15.52 -7.98
N GLY A 230 6.07 -16.06 -7.77
CA GLY A 230 5.79 -16.76 -6.54
C GLY A 230 4.43 -17.43 -6.48
N VAL A 231 4.22 -18.01 -5.32
CA VAL A 231 2.96 -18.65 -4.94
C VAL A 231 2.55 -18.12 -3.58
N ASN A 232 1.28 -17.71 -3.46
CA ASN A 232 0.65 -17.31 -2.22
C ASN A 232 -0.57 -18.17 -1.96
N GLY A 233 -0.64 -18.77 -0.79
CA GLY A 233 -1.79 -19.51 -0.29
C GLY A 233 -2.42 -18.79 0.90
N MET A 234 -3.75 -18.74 0.95
CA MET A 234 -4.49 -18.15 2.05
C MET A 234 -5.62 -19.10 2.48
N ALA A 235 -5.85 -19.20 3.77
CA ALA A 235 -7.01 -19.87 4.35
C ALA A 235 -7.69 -18.91 5.33
N TRP A 236 -9.01 -18.90 5.33
CA TRP A 236 -9.79 -18.03 6.21
C TRP A 236 -10.99 -18.73 6.83
N LYS A 237 -11.30 -18.28 8.02
CA LYS A 237 -12.56 -18.47 8.69
C LYS A 237 -12.87 -17.17 9.42
N ALA A 238 -13.79 -16.37 8.85
CA ALA A 238 -14.08 -15.04 9.37
C ALA A 238 -14.30 -15.04 10.88
N PRO A 239 -13.73 -14.08 11.60
CA PRO A 239 -12.97 -12.90 11.12
C PRO A 239 -11.45 -13.13 10.93
N LEU A 240 -10.94 -14.36 11.05
CA LEU A 240 -9.52 -14.69 11.02
C LEU A 240 -9.08 -15.23 9.66
N TYR A 241 -7.82 -14.95 9.31
CA TYR A 241 -7.17 -15.59 8.17
C TYR A 241 -5.67 -15.83 8.44
N VAL A 242 -5.07 -16.72 7.65
CA VAL A 242 -3.64 -16.97 7.56
C VAL A 242 -3.24 -16.93 6.09
N SER A 243 -2.18 -16.24 5.78
CA SER A 243 -1.60 -16.15 4.44
C SER A 243 -0.13 -16.53 4.47
N LEU A 244 0.32 -17.32 3.51
CA LEU A 244 1.72 -17.73 3.34
C LEU A 244 2.13 -17.53 1.89
N ALA A 245 3.36 -17.05 1.65
CA ALA A 245 3.91 -16.99 0.31
C ALA A 245 5.38 -17.39 0.27
N VAL A 246 5.75 -17.89 -0.90
CA VAL A 246 7.13 -18.06 -1.32
C VAL A 246 7.29 -17.39 -2.67
N MET A 247 8.22 -16.45 -2.76
CA MET A 247 8.44 -15.62 -3.94
C MET A 247 9.93 -15.59 -4.28
N ASP A 248 10.23 -15.23 -5.52
CA ASP A 248 11.58 -14.89 -5.93
C ASP A 248 12.09 -13.70 -5.09
N GLY A 249 13.17 -13.91 -4.35
CA GLY A 249 13.77 -12.91 -3.46
C GLY A 249 14.61 -11.86 -4.19
N LYS A 250 15.02 -12.13 -5.42
CA LYS A 250 15.93 -11.27 -6.16
C LYS A 250 15.23 -10.25 -7.03
N ALA A 251 14.03 -10.54 -7.44
CA ALA A 251 13.21 -9.83 -8.41
C ALA A 251 14.01 -9.24 -9.60
N SER A 252 13.47 -9.23 -10.75
CA SER A 252 14.12 -8.66 -11.92
C SER A 252 13.15 -7.78 -12.70
N ARG A 253 13.70 -6.83 -13.47
CA ARG A 253 12.91 -6.04 -14.44
C ARG A 253 12.30 -6.90 -15.56
N ARG A 254 12.70 -8.17 -15.64
CA ARG A 254 12.25 -9.07 -16.70
C ARG A 254 10.91 -9.68 -16.31
N PHE A 255 10.03 -9.70 -17.28
CA PHE A 255 8.78 -10.45 -17.17
C PHE A 255 9.05 -11.94 -17.01
N LEU A 256 8.46 -12.57 -15.98
CA LEU A 256 8.58 -13.99 -15.67
C LEU A 256 10.06 -14.47 -15.63
N ASP A 257 10.89 -13.78 -14.87
CA ASP A 257 12.28 -14.22 -14.67
C ASP A 257 12.35 -15.40 -13.71
N PHE A 258 12.57 -16.58 -14.25
CA PHE A 258 12.72 -17.82 -13.48
C PHE A 258 14.14 -18.05 -12.97
N ALA A 259 15.13 -17.25 -13.38
CA ALA A 259 16.53 -17.53 -13.08
C ALA A 259 16.82 -17.48 -11.56
N SER A 260 16.31 -16.48 -10.87
CA SER A 260 16.50 -16.33 -9.43
C SER A 260 15.75 -17.39 -8.61
N LEU A 261 14.59 -17.84 -9.08
CA LEU A 261 13.88 -18.99 -8.49
C LEU A 261 14.70 -20.27 -8.56
N LEU A 262 15.41 -20.50 -9.65
CA LEU A 262 16.28 -21.68 -9.82
C LEU A 262 17.52 -21.62 -8.92
N ASP A 263 17.97 -20.41 -8.57
CA ASP A 263 19.07 -20.20 -7.63
C ASP A 263 18.64 -20.36 -6.15
N ALA A 264 17.35 -20.67 -5.91
CA ALA A 264 16.73 -20.81 -4.58
C ALA A 264 16.91 -19.60 -3.66
N ARG A 265 16.98 -18.40 -4.22
CA ARG A 265 17.03 -17.12 -3.48
C ARG A 265 15.61 -16.64 -3.28
N LEU A 266 15.05 -16.94 -2.13
CA LEU A 266 13.61 -16.86 -1.92
C LEU A 266 13.27 -15.85 -0.83
N LEU A 267 12.13 -15.18 -1.02
CA LEU A 267 11.41 -14.45 0.01
C LEU A 267 10.28 -15.34 0.54
N TYR A 268 10.25 -15.53 1.83
CA TYR A 268 9.19 -16.21 2.55
C TYR A 268 8.36 -15.17 3.30
N LEU A 269 7.06 -15.21 3.17
CA LEU A 269 6.12 -14.33 3.82
C LEU A 269 5.08 -15.14 4.58
N GLY A 270 4.73 -14.66 5.77
CA GLY A 270 3.65 -15.20 6.58
C GLY A 270 2.85 -14.08 7.23
N GLU A 271 1.54 -14.21 7.24
CA GLU A 271 0.65 -13.25 7.87
C GLU A 271 -0.51 -13.96 8.57
N ILE A 272 -0.82 -13.44 9.75
CA ILE A 272 -2.08 -13.76 10.44
C ILE A 272 -2.83 -12.44 10.59
N GLY A 273 -4.11 -12.43 10.21
CA GLY A 273 -4.92 -11.25 10.30
C GLY A 273 -6.30 -11.53 10.88
N PHE A 274 -6.84 -10.48 11.47
CA PHE A 274 -8.22 -10.33 11.90
C PHE A 274 -8.85 -9.21 11.09
N GLU A 275 -10.01 -9.46 10.46
CA GLU A 275 -10.75 -8.46 9.69
C GLU A 275 -12.25 -8.56 10.04
N HIS A 276 -12.84 -7.43 10.35
CA HIS A 276 -14.23 -7.30 10.74
C HIS A 276 -14.92 -6.19 9.96
N ASP A 277 -16.16 -6.43 9.55
CA ASP A 277 -17.04 -5.47 8.85
C ASP A 277 -16.41 -4.82 7.62
N GLU A 278 -15.71 -5.63 6.81
CA GLU A 278 -14.99 -5.15 5.63
C GLU A 278 -15.91 -4.38 4.67
N GLY A 279 -15.49 -3.14 4.32
CA GLY A 279 -16.30 -2.21 3.53
C GLY A 279 -17.47 -1.60 4.30
N GLY A 280 -17.67 -1.96 5.57
CA GLY A 280 -18.73 -1.42 6.41
C GLY A 280 -18.33 -0.13 7.14
N PRO A 281 -19.30 0.55 7.79
CA PRO A 281 -19.06 1.81 8.48
C PRO A 281 -18.17 1.68 9.72
N ASN A 282 -17.97 0.47 10.23
CA ASN A 282 -17.17 0.17 11.42
C ASN A 282 -16.10 -0.89 11.13
N GLU A 283 -15.63 -0.96 9.89
CA GLU A 283 -14.59 -1.92 9.51
C GLU A 283 -13.35 -1.78 10.40
N ALA A 284 -12.72 -2.91 10.70
CA ALA A 284 -11.52 -2.97 11.50
C ALA A 284 -10.63 -4.13 11.04
N ALA A 285 -9.33 -3.92 11.06
CA ALA A 285 -8.37 -4.98 10.79
C ALA A 285 -7.13 -4.84 11.66
N VAL A 286 -6.55 -5.99 12.01
CA VAL A 286 -5.22 -6.09 12.65
C VAL A 286 -4.46 -7.23 11.98
N ARG A 287 -3.20 -6.99 11.63
CA ARG A 287 -2.36 -7.94 10.90
C ARG A 287 -0.99 -8.01 11.54
N VAL A 288 -0.45 -9.21 11.59
CA VAL A 288 0.94 -9.48 11.98
C VAL A 288 1.59 -10.21 10.81
N THR A 289 2.60 -9.58 10.23
CA THR A 289 3.32 -10.07 9.06
C THR A 289 4.78 -10.32 9.41
N ILE A 290 5.30 -11.44 8.99
CA ILE A 290 6.72 -11.78 9.07
C ILE A 290 7.28 -12.00 7.67
N SER A 291 8.50 -11.58 7.44
CA SER A 291 9.23 -11.92 6.22
C SER A 291 10.61 -12.46 6.53
N TYR A 292 11.09 -13.35 5.68
CA TYR A 292 12.47 -13.82 5.65
C TYR A 292 12.96 -13.82 4.21
N LEU A 293 14.00 -13.04 3.95
CA LEU A 293 14.66 -12.98 2.66
C LEU A 293 15.98 -13.76 2.74
N ASP A 294 16.16 -14.74 1.86
CA ASP A 294 17.39 -15.50 1.69
C ASP A 294 18.06 -15.10 0.37
N VAL A 295 18.87 -14.05 0.43
CA VAL A 295 19.63 -13.54 -0.72
C VAL A 295 21.06 -13.29 -0.28
N GLU A 296 22.04 -13.91 -0.91
CA GLU A 296 23.43 -13.52 -0.71
C GLU A 296 23.64 -12.09 -1.18
N ALA A 297 24.24 -11.26 -0.33
CA ALA A 297 24.71 -9.93 -0.71
C ALA A 297 25.69 -10.05 -1.88
N SER A 298 25.34 -9.59 -3.06
CA SER A 298 26.28 -9.41 -4.15
C SER A 298 26.90 -8.03 -4.05
N GLU A 299 28.12 -7.85 -4.59
CA GLU A 299 28.82 -6.55 -4.62
C GLU A 299 27.97 -5.39 -5.22
N ASN A 300 26.93 -5.75 -5.98
CA ASN A 300 26.01 -4.81 -6.63
C ASN A 300 24.58 -4.85 -6.07
N SER A 301 24.26 -5.65 -5.03
CA SER A 301 22.95 -5.64 -4.40
C SER A 301 23.04 -4.99 -3.03
N VAL A 302 22.23 -3.97 -2.85
CA VAL A 302 22.06 -3.27 -1.58
C VAL A 302 21.41 -4.20 -0.52
N PHE A 303 20.91 -5.35 -0.94
CA PHE A 303 20.10 -6.27 -0.13
C PHE A 303 20.89 -7.51 0.31
N GLY A 304 20.85 -7.80 1.60
CA GLY A 304 21.35 -9.04 2.20
C GLY A 304 20.22 -9.88 2.77
N SER A 305 20.55 -11.11 3.19
CA SER A 305 19.59 -11.97 3.89
C SER A 305 19.17 -11.36 5.23
N GLY A 306 17.90 -11.53 5.60
CA GLY A 306 17.41 -11.05 6.88
C GLY A 306 15.92 -11.28 7.08
N GLN A 307 15.42 -10.75 8.18
CA GLN A 307 14.04 -10.93 8.64
C GLN A 307 13.38 -9.57 8.91
N SER A 308 12.07 -9.52 8.77
CA SER A 308 11.29 -8.39 9.28
C SER A 308 10.02 -8.84 9.97
N LEU A 309 9.56 -7.99 10.87
CA LEU A 309 8.28 -8.12 11.55
C LEU A 309 7.50 -6.81 11.34
N MET A 310 6.23 -6.94 10.99
CA MET A 310 5.33 -5.81 10.86
C MET A 310 4.01 -6.09 11.58
N ILE A 311 3.49 -5.07 12.23
CA ILE A 311 2.16 -5.06 12.82
C ILE A 311 1.44 -3.86 12.21
N SER A 312 0.30 -4.11 11.58
CA SER A 312 -0.55 -3.06 11.04
C SER A 312 -1.97 -3.20 11.55
N GLY A 313 -2.68 -2.09 11.62
CA GLY A 313 -4.08 -2.09 12.00
C GLY A 313 -4.78 -0.84 11.47
N ASP A 314 -6.06 -1.00 11.20
CA ASP A 314 -6.92 0.08 10.73
C ASP A 314 -8.33 -0.08 11.31
N LYS A 315 -9.00 1.05 11.52
CA LYS A 315 -10.40 1.09 11.97
C LYS A 315 -11.13 2.30 11.41
N ARG A 316 -12.33 2.06 10.89
CA ARG A 316 -13.30 3.10 10.51
C ARG A 316 -14.30 3.31 11.63
N PHE A 317 -14.68 4.57 11.87
CA PHE A 317 -15.61 4.97 12.93
C PHE A 317 -16.82 5.66 12.31
N ASN A 318 -18.00 5.03 12.44
CA ASN A 318 -19.27 5.57 11.96
C ASN A 318 -19.25 6.04 10.49
N GLY A 319 -18.41 5.45 9.66
CA GLY A 319 -18.26 5.82 8.27
C GLY A 319 -17.55 7.15 7.99
N ALA A 320 -17.32 7.99 9.01
CA ALA A 320 -16.81 9.36 8.82
C ALA A 320 -15.31 9.51 9.10
N TRP A 321 -14.76 8.69 9.96
CA TRP A 321 -13.36 8.78 10.37
C TRP A 321 -12.68 7.42 10.20
N ALA A 322 -11.41 7.46 9.87
CA ALA A 322 -10.57 6.27 9.90
C ALA A 322 -9.26 6.55 10.64
N LEU A 323 -8.77 5.53 11.32
CA LEU A 323 -7.46 5.49 11.96
C LEU A 323 -6.70 4.30 11.40
N ALA A 324 -5.45 4.52 11.02
CA ALA A 324 -4.56 3.44 10.63
C ALA A 324 -3.19 3.63 11.24
N GLY A 325 -2.53 2.52 11.55
CA GLY A 325 -1.19 2.54 12.11
C GLY A 325 -0.38 1.33 11.69
N ARG A 326 0.93 1.52 11.64
CA ARG A 326 1.89 0.48 11.32
C ARG A 326 3.14 0.63 12.17
N TRP A 327 3.63 -0.47 12.65
CA TRP A 327 4.98 -0.62 13.15
C TRP A 327 5.69 -1.71 12.39
N SER A 328 6.91 -1.45 11.94
CA SER A 328 7.75 -2.44 11.27
C SER A 328 9.17 -2.40 11.81
N ARG A 329 9.82 -3.54 11.83
CA ARG A 329 11.20 -3.68 12.24
C ARG A 329 11.90 -4.72 11.40
N SER A 330 13.05 -4.34 10.86
CA SER A 330 14.00 -5.21 10.18
C SER A 330 15.08 -5.67 11.16
N PHE A 331 15.47 -6.93 11.03
CA PHE A 331 16.54 -7.57 11.80
C PHE A 331 17.67 -7.91 10.85
N ASP A 332 18.89 -7.96 11.37
CA ASP A 332 20.11 -8.27 10.66
C ASP A 332 20.52 -7.21 9.62
N ARG A 333 21.09 -7.62 8.49
CA ARG A 333 21.67 -6.75 7.46
C ARG A 333 20.66 -6.36 6.38
N LEU A 334 19.40 -6.25 6.73
CA LEU A 334 18.39 -5.83 5.77
C LEU A 334 18.59 -4.38 5.37
N SER A 335 18.48 -4.12 4.11
CA SER A 335 18.57 -2.78 3.54
C SER A 335 17.22 -2.10 3.37
N ALA A 336 16.29 -2.33 4.27
CA ALA A 336 15.17 -1.40 4.42
C ALA A 336 15.73 -0.02 4.79
N ASP A 337 15.16 1.05 4.27
CA ASP A 337 15.62 2.40 4.56
C ASP A 337 15.53 2.72 6.06
N TYR A 338 14.56 2.12 6.75
CA TYR A 338 14.47 2.15 8.20
C TYR A 338 14.64 0.77 8.82
N ARG A 339 15.48 0.69 9.84
CA ARG A 339 15.57 -0.48 10.72
C ARG A 339 14.33 -0.66 11.58
N GLU A 340 13.68 0.44 11.94
CA GLU A 340 12.45 0.47 12.71
C GLU A 340 11.64 1.70 12.30
N LEU A 341 10.34 1.50 12.02
CA LEU A 341 9.46 2.58 11.58
C LEU A 341 8.10 2.46 12.27
N PHE A 342 7.59 3.60 12.73
CA PHE A 342 6.23 3.81 13.21
C PHE A 342 5.51 4.77 12.29
N SER A 343 4.29 4.44 11.90
CA SER A 343 3.42 5.26 11.08
C SER A 343 2.02 5.28 11.68
N LEU A 344 1.38 6.43 11.68
CA LEU A 344 0.01 6.61 12.19
C LEU A 344 -0.71 7.64 11.31
N GLY A 345 -1.89 7.31 10.84
CA GLY A 345 -2.74 8.20 10.04
C GLY A 345 -4.14 8.31 10.60
N VAL A 346 -4.69 9.52 10.57
CA VAL A 346 -6.09 9.83 10.85
C VAL A 346 -6.68 10.44 9.60
N LEU A 347 -7.82 9.91 9.16
CA LEU A 347 -8.53 10.40 7.98
C LEU A 347 -9.94 10.84 8.34
N TRP A 348 -10.37 11.94 7.72
CA TRP A 348 -11.75 12.37 7.71
C TRP A 348 -12.32 12.08 6.33
N LEU A 349 -13.25 11.14 6.28
CA LEU A 349 -13.90 10.67 5.06
C LEU A 349 -15.08 11.59 4.75
N GLU A 350 -15.18 12.05 3.51
CA GLU A 350 -16.25 12.94 3.02
C GLU A 350 -16.44 14.22 3.88
N PRO A 351 -15.34 14.99 4.13
CA PRO A 351 -15.35 16.09 5.12
C PRO A 351 -16.39 17.17 4.87
N VAL A 352 -16.82 17.38 3.65
CA VAL A 352 -17.86 18.36 3.27
C VAL A 352 -19.08 17.68 2.65
N ARG A 353 -19.32 16.41 2.99
CA ARG A 353 -20.41 15.57 2.44
C ARG A 353 -20.37 15.45 0.91
N ARG A 354 -19.19 15.54 0.33
CA ARG A 354 -18.93 15.22 -1.06
C ARG A 354 -18.31 13.83 -1.13
N SER A 355 -18.86 13.02 -2.03
CA SER A 355 -18.37 11.66 -2.24
C SER A 355 -16.90 11.69 -2.64
N GLU A 356 -16.10 10.82 -2.00
CA GLU A 356 -14.69 10.63 -2.28
C GLU A 356 -13.74 11.78 -1.90
N ASP A 357 -14.22 12.90 -1.35
CA ASP A 357 -13.35 13.87 -0.70
C ASP A 357 -12.74 13.28 0.56
N LEU A 358 -11.44 13.53 0.78
CA LEU A 358 -10.71 13.00 1.93
C LEU A 358 -9.81 14.09 2.52
N ALA A 359 -9.71 14.13 3.83
CA ALA A 359 -8.68 14.90 4.53
C ALA A 359 -7.86 13.96 5.42
N GLY A 360 -6.56 14.12 5.46
CA GLY A 360 -5.69 13.26 6.26
C GLY A 360 -4.61 14.01 7.01
N PHE A 361 -4.27 13.48 8.18
CA PHE A 361 -3.12 13.87 8.98
C PHE A 361 -2.36 12.60 9.39
N GLY A 362 -1.09 12.51 9.02
CA GLY A 362 -0.22 11.39 9.31
C GLY A 362 1.03 11.80 10.08
N LEU A 363 1.52 10.91 10.92
CA LEU A 363 2.75 11.03 11.67
C LEU A 363 3.62 9.82 11.42
N PHE A 364 4.94 10.01 11.31
CA PHE A 364 5.89 8.90 11.27
C PHE A 364 7.12 9.19 12.13
N SER A 365 7.79 8.13 12.57
CA SER A 365 9.08 8.19 13.25
C SER A 365 9.84 6.90 13.04
N GLY A 366 11.05 6.98 12.51
CA GLY A 366 11.86 5.82 12.17
C GLY A 366 13.33 5.97 12.52
N ALA A 367 13.95 4.83 12.85
CA ALA A 367 15.40 4.70 12.96
C ALA A 367 15.95 4.27 11.60
N PRO A 368 16.73 5.09 10.91
CA PRO A 368 17.38 4.69 9.66
C PRO A 368 18.21 3.42 9.82
N SER A 369 18.36 2.66 8.74
CA SER A 369 19.25 1.50 8.72
C SER A 369 20.71 1.90 8.71
N ASP A 370 21.03 3.07 8.15
CA ASP A 370 22.34 3.70 8.29
C ASP A 370 22.54 4.19 9.72
N ALA A 371 23.54 3.64 10.41
CA ALA A 371 23.85 3.95 11.80
C ALA A 371 24.41 5.36 12.01
N ASP A 372 24.92 5.99 10.97
CA ASP A 372 25.46 7.35 11.00
C ASP A 372 24.35 8.41 10.97
N LEU A 373 23.11 7.98 10.65
CA LEU A 373 21.94 8.83 10.66
C LEU A 373 21.14 8.69 11.95
N GLY A 374 20.62 9.81 12.41
CA GLY A 374 19.74 9.86 13.58
C GLY A 374 18.29 9.51 13.24
N TRP A 375 17.44 9.44 14.26
CA TRP A 375 16.01 9.22 14.08
C TRP A 375 15.40 10.32 13.21
N GLU A 376 14.73 9.88 12.16
CA GLU A 376 13.91 10.75 11.33
C GLU A 376 12.45 10.69 11.77
N SER A 377 11.79 11.82 11.79
CA SER A 377 10.37 11.92 12.12
C SER A 377 9.72 13.04 11.33
N GLY A 378 8.43 12.94 11.12
CA GLY A 378 7.70 13.94 10.38
C GLY A 378 6.20 13.76 10.44
N PHE A 379 5.54 14.63 9.68
CA PHE A 379 4.10 14.55 9.47
C PHE A 379 3.75 14.94 8.03
N GLU A 380 2.56 14.51 7.63
CA GLU A 380 1.92 14.91 6.38
C GLU A 380 0.47 15.32 6.64
N VAL A 381 0.03 16.37 5.93
CA VAL A 381 -1.37 16.80 5.87
C VAL A 381 -1.76 16.88 4.42
N PHE A 382 -2.91 16.33 4.06
CA PHE A 382 -3.43 16.42 2.72
C PHE A 382 -4.94 16.65 2.67
N TYR A 383 -5.42 17.12 1.52
CA TYR A 383 -6.83 17.13 1.19
C TYR A 383 -7.02 16.63 -0.25
N ARG A 384 -7.76 15.53 -0.42
CA ARG A 384 -8.14 15.01 -1.74
C ARG A 384 -9.50 15.58 -2.14
N LEU A 385 -9.51 16.29 -3.24
CA LEU A 385 -10.69 16.91 -3.83
C LEU A 385 -11.13 16.10 -5.05
N GLN A 386 -12.31 15.48 -5.00
CA GLN A 386 -12.89 14.78 -6.14
C GLN A 386 -13.54 15.79 -7.09
N LEU A 387 -12.94 16.01 -8.25
CA LEU A 387 -13.43 16.98 -9.24
C LEU A 387 -14.57 16.42 -10.09
N THR A 388 -14.41 15.19 -10.58
CA THR A 388 -15.37 14.45 -11.41
C THR A 388 -15.40 12.99 -10.99
N ASN A 389 -16.18 12.16 -11.66
CA ASN A 389 -16.13 10.69 -11.43
C ASN A 389 -14.76 10.07 -11.66
N ALA A 390 -13.92 10.71 -12.46
CA ALA A 390 -12.63 10.15 -12.88
C ALA A 390 -11.42 10.97 -12.40
N VAL A 391 -11.60 12.23 -12.03
CA VAL A 391 -10.49 13.17 -11.77
C VAL A 391 -10.50 13.62 -10.33
N SER A 392 -9.37 13.52 -9.67
CA SER A 392 -9.12 14.11 -8.36
C SER A 392 -7.84 14.94 -8.35
N ILE A 393 -7.75 15.86 -7.37
CA ILE A 393 -6.55 16.65 -7.06
C ILE A 393 -6.29 16.53 -5.56
N LEU A 394 -5.02 16.36 -5.21
CA LEU A 394 -4.59 16.21 -3.83
C LEU A 394 -3.37 17.12 -3.57
N PRO A 395 -3.58 18.33 -3.00
CA PRO A 395 -2.51 19.09 -2.37
C PRO A 395 -2.08 18.43 -1.06
N ASP A 396 -0.77 18.41 -0.81
CA ASP A 396 -0.16 17.90 0.41
C ASP A 396 0.92 18.82 0.95
N LEU A 397 1.17 18.70 2.25
CA LEU A 397 2.24 19.38 2.97
C LEU A 397 2.89 18.41 3.93
N GLN A 398 4.19 18.27 3.83
CA GLN A 398 4.99 17.39 4.66
C GLN A 398 6.03 18.19 5.44
N TYR A 399 6.32 17.76 6.65
CA TYR A 399 7.44 18.24 7.47
C TYR A 399 8.29 17.06 7.90
N TRP A 400 9.60 17.21 7.75
CA TRP A 400 10.61 16.21 8.07
C TRP A 400 11.64 16.79 9.02
N ARG A 401 12.09 15.98 9.98
CA ARG A 401 13.09 16.35 10.97
C ARG A 401 13.97 15.17 11.31
N ARG A 402 15.28 15.39 11.34
CA ARG A 402 16.28 14.43 11.81
C ARG A 402 17.33 15.14 12.66
N GLU A 403 17.87 14.45 13.65
CA GLU A 403 19.03 14.87 14.44
C GLU A 403 20.05 13.73 14.45
N ASP A 404 21.16 13.94 13.76
CA ASP A 404 22.20 12.95 13.58
C ASP A 404 23.07 12.81 14.83
N PRO A 405 23.81 11.69 15.03
CA PRO A 405 24.63 11.45 16.20
C PRO A 405 25.73 12.51 16.45
N ASP A 406 26.19 13.17 15.38
CA ASP A 406 27.16 14.28 15.45
C ASP A 406 26.54 15.62 15.88
N GLY A 407 25.22 15.66 16.11
CA GLY A 407 24.47 16.85 16.49
C GLY A 407 23.95 17.65 15.30
N THR A 408 24.21 17.22 14.07
CA THR A 408 23.66 17.86 12.86
C THR A 408 22.15 17.73 12.87
N ARG A 409 21.45 18.85 12.62
CA ARG A 409 19.99 18.90 12.55
C ARG A 409 19.53 19.20 11.15
N THR A 410 18.71 18.32 10.62
CA THR A 410 18.04 18.50 9.33
C THR A 410 16.55 18.79 9.57
N ARG A 411 16.01 19.75 8.84
CA ARG A 411 14.59 20.07 8.80
C ARG A 411 14.24 20.40 7.37
N SER A 412 13.20 19.79 6.84
CA SER A 412 12.73 20.07 5.49
C SER A 412 11.20 20.14 5.47
N TRP A 413 10.70 21.09 4.69
CA TRP A 413 9.32 21.14 4.27
C TRP A 413 9.24 20.70 2.82
N VAL A 414 8.29 19.81 2.54
CA VAL A 414 7.95 19.41 1.18
C VAL A 414 6.46 19.66 0.99
N TRP A 415 6.10 20.28 -0.11
CA TRP A 415 4.73 20.44 -0.52
C TRP A 415 4.55 19.94 -1.93
N GLY A 416 3.39 19.40 -2.21
CA GLY A 416 3.09 18.77 -3.47
C GLY A 416 1.67 19.02 -3.94
N ILE A 417 1.47 18.74 -5.20
CA ILE A 417 0.15 18.64 -5.81
C ILE A 417 0.15 17.39 -6.68
N ARG A 418 -0.77 16.49 -6.38
CA ARG A 418 -1.03 15.31 -7.19
C ARG A 418 -2.37 15.44 -7.89
N SER A 419 -2.43 15.00 -9.12
CA SER A 419 -3.66 14.80 -9.87
C SER A 419 -3.76 13.35 -10.31
N GLU A 420 -4.97 12.81 -10.31
CA GLU A 420 -5.24 11.45 -10.74
C GLU A 420 -6.43 11.44 -11.71
N PHE A 421 -6.29 10.65 -12.76
CA PHE A 421 -7.36 10.25 -13.66
C PHE A 421 -7.53 8.74 -13.54
N GLU A 422 -8.69 8.30 -13.06
CA GLU A 422 -9.03 6.90 -12.84
C GLU A 422 -10.21 6.48 -13.72
N PHE A 423 -10.14 5.27 -14.34
CA PHE A 423 -11.14 4.78 -15.30
C PHE A 423 -11.44 3.29 -15.16
#